data_0f3de99d8b82d6854ea0bdcc13069178
#
_entry.id   0f3de99d8b82d6854ea0bdcc13069178
#
_cell.length_a   1.000
_cell.length_b   1.000
_cell.length_c   1.000
_cell.angle_alpha   90.00
_cell.angle_beta   90.00
_cell.angle_gamma   90.00
#
_symmetry.space_group_name_H-M   'P 1'
#
loop_
_entity.id
_entity.type
_entity.pdbx_description
1 polymer ?
#
loop_
_entity_poly.entity_id
_entity_poly.type
_entity_poly.pdbx_seq_one_letter_code
_entity_poly.pdbx_strand_id
1 'polypeptide(L)'
;MAGVSVGGGGGARRALDAEINAVPMVDLMMVTISFLLITAVWSNMQRLDATANAQGEPTPTPEVPQRTLEVEARGEKFVLRWRRGPEVQAPVDVPVEDPAGRFPLLAEKVTEMWREGGEHRAATDRAFDRAVLTVPDKMPSHQGVALMDAVQTPRRPVARGTQSVDAPAFELVMGK
;
A
#
# COMPACT_ATOMS: atom_id res chain seq x y z
N MET A 1 19.20 93.82 -22.87
CA MET A 1 19.23 92.73 -23.82
C MET A 1 18.78 91.46 -23.09
N ALA A 2 17.61 90.98 -23.52
CA ALA A 2 16.94 89.83 -22.85
C ALA A 2 17.47 88.52 -23.44
N GLY A 3 17.98 87.63 -22.57
CA GLY A 3 18.32 86.27 -22.92
C GLY A 3 17.21 85.33 -22.43
N VAL A 4 16.46 84.75 -23.38
CA VAL A 4 15.42 83.77 -23.10
C VAL A 4 16.13 82.40 -22.95
N SER A 5 16.10 81.89 -21.75
CA SER A 5 16.55 80.50 -21.49
C SER A 5 15.33 79.58 -21.71
N VAL A 6 15.37 78.80 -22.78
CA VAL A 6 14.41 77.74 -23.04
C VAL A 6 14.82 76.53 -22.17
N GLY A 7 14.08 76.36 -21.10
CA GLY A 7 14.22 75.18 -20.25
C GLY A 7 13.81 73.92 -20.98
N GLY A 8 14.79 73.13 -21.41
CA GLY A 8 14.54 71.76 -21.90
C GLY A 8 13.96 70.88 -20.80
N GLY A 9 12.72 70.49 -20.93
CA GLY A 9 12.08 69.50 -20.09
C GLY A 9 12.73 68.13 -20.32
N GLY A 10 13.81 67.85 -19.57
CA GLY A 10 14.29 66.48 -19.43
C GLY A 10 13.33 65.67 -18.58
N GLY A 11 12.48 64.90 -19.25
CA GLY A 11 11.70 63.90 -18.58
C GLY A 11 12.63 63.01 -17.80
N ALA A 12 12.61 63.15 -16.49
CA ALA A 12 13.25 62.23 -15.59
C ALA A 12 12.64 60.86 -15.82
N ARG A 13 13.28 60.08 -16.70
CA ARG A 13 13.11 58.67 -16.67
C ARG A 13 13.56 58.23 -15.28
N ARG A 14 12.61 58.02 -14.36
CA ARG A 14 12.84 57.28 -13.13
C ARG A 14 13.48 55.99 -13.55
N ALA A 15 14.78 55.85 -13.30
CA ALA A 15 15.46 54.59 -13.33
C ALA A 15 14.74 53.73 -12.30
N LEU A 16 13.93 52.83 -12.78
CA LEU A 16 13.34 51.76 -11.97
C LEU A 16 14.44 50.71 -11.68
N ASP A 17 15.58 51.18 -11.17
CA ASP A 17 16.52 50.32 -10.44
C ASP A 17 15.91 50.09 -9.04
N ALA A 18 14.76 49.43 -9.03
CA ALA A 18 14.32 48.76 -7.85
C ALA A 18 15.28 47.57 -7.67
N GLU A 19 16.30 47.75 -6.81
CA GLU A 19 17.04 46.60 -6.33
C GLU A 19 16.04 45.59 -5.79
N ILE A 20 15.79 44.57 -6.60
CA ILE A 20 14.90 43.47 -6.19
C ILE A 20 15.69 42.76 -5.09
N ASN A 21 15.21 42.91 -3.85
CA ASN A 21 15.75 42.12 -2.75
C ASN A 21 15.49 40.63 -3.02
N ALA A 22 16.47 39.95 -3.57
CA ALA A 22 16.41 38.57 -3.97
C ALA A 22 16.40 37.59 -2.76
N VAL A 23 16.70 38.08 -1.56
CA VAL A 23 16.81 37.24 -0.35
C VAL A 23 15.50 36.48 -0.04
N PRO A 24 14.31 37.12 -0.02
CA PRO A 24 13.06 36.38 0.22
C PRO A 24 12.76 35.39 -0.90
N MET A 25 13.18 35.67 -2.14
CA MET A 25 12.96 34.77 -3.27
C MET A 25 13.84 33.51 -3.16
N VAL A 26 15.10 33.67 -2.74
CA VAL A 26 16.02 32.55 -2.51
C VAL A 26 15.52 31.69 -1.36
N ASP A 27 15.02 32.29 -0.29
CA ASP A 27 14.44 31.56 0.85
C ASP A 27 13.23 30.73 0.44
N LEU A 28 12.30 31.32 -0.32
CA LEU A 28 11.15 30.61 -0.89
C LEU A 28 11.59 29.44 -1.78
N MET A 29 12.61 29.62 -2.61
CA MET A 29 13.15 28.55 -3.46
C MET A 29 13.76 27.42 -2.62
N MET A 30 14.50 27.75 -1.57
CA MET A 30 15.07 26.75 -0.67
C MET A 30 14.00 25.90 0.01
N VAL A 31 12.94 26.53 0.51
CA VAL A 31 11.81 25.83 1.14
C VAL A 31 11.10 24.95 0.14
N THR A 32 10.83 25.42 -1.07
CA THR A 32 10.16 24.63 -2.11
C THR A 32 11.02 23.46 -2.57
N ILE A 33 12.32 23.63 -2.76
CA ILE A 33 13.25 22.55 -3.13
C ILE A 33 13.30 21.51 -2.01
N SER A 34 13.42 21.93 -0.76
CA SER A 34 13.42 21.02 0.39
C SER A 34 12.12 20.22 0.50
N PHE A 35 10.98 20.86 0.30
CA PHE A 35 9.68 20.20 0.29
C PHE A 35 9.57 19.19 -0.85
N LEU A 36 10.01 19.55 -2.06
CA LEU A 36 10.00 18.63 -3.20
C LEU A 36 10.93 17.43 -2.99
N LEU A 37 12.10 17.64 -2.40
CA LEU A 37 13.03 16.54 -2.09
C LEU A 37 12.42 15.59 -1.05
N ILE A 38 11.83 16.11 0.02
CA ILE A 38 11.18 15.28 1.03
C ILE A 38 10.02 14.49 0.40
N THR A 39 9.20 15.16 -0.41
CA THR A 39 8.06 14.52 -1.10
C THR A 39 8.55 13.46 -2.10
N ALA A 40 9.63 13.72 -2.83
CA ALA A 40 10.21 12.76 -3.77
C ALA A 40 10.77 11.52 -3.06
N VAL A 41 11.48 11.71 -1.93
CA VAL A 41 11.98 10.60 -1.12
C VAL A 41 10.83 9.76 -0.57
N TRP A 42 9.79 10.41 -0.04
CA TRP A 42 8.61 9.72 0.48
C TRP A 42 7.88 8.93 -0.61
N SER A 43 7.68 9.53 -1.77
CA SER A 43 7.06 8.87 -2.93
C SER A 43 7.87 7.67 -3.45
N ASN A 44 9.21 7.77 -3.41
CA ASN A 44 10.08 6.65 -3.80
C ASN A 44 10.04 5.50 -2.80
N MET A 45 9.94 5.77 -1.50
CA MET A 45 9.80 4.70 -0.49
C MET A 45 8.54 3.88 -0.71
N GLN A 46 7.42 4.51 -1.02
CA GLN A 46 6.17 3.80 -1.32
C GLN A 46 6.23 2.99 -2.62
N ARG A 47 7.01 3.44 -3.61
CA ARG A 47 7.21 2.70 -4.87
C ARG A 47 8.14 1.50 -4.73
N LEU A 48 9.12 1.56 -3.83
CA LEU A 48 10.03 0.43 -3.60
C LEU A 48 9.29 -0.80 -3.06
N ASP A 49 8.30 -0.62 -2.21
CA ASP A 49 7.47 -1.72 -1.71
C ASP A 49 6.56 -2.32 -2.80
N ALA A 50 6.08 -1.49 -3.75
CA ALA A 50 5.24 -1.94 -4.86
C ALA A 50 6.06 -2.54 -6.02
N THR A 51 7.29 -2.08 -6.25
CA THR A 51 8.12 -2.49 -7.40
C THR A 51 8.98 -3.71 -7.08
N ALA A 52 9.20 -4.04 -5.80
CA ALA A 52 9.87 -5.28 -5.43
C ALA A 52 9.14 -6.55 -5.94
N ASN A 53 7.83 -6.43 -6.23
CA ASN A 53 7.04 -7.49 -6.86
C ASN A 53 6.90 -7.37 -8.39
N ALA A 54 7.37 -6.28 -9.01
CA ALA A 54 7.09 -6.00 -10.43
C ALA A 54 8.33 -6.02 -11.34
N GLN A 55 9.53 -6.20 -10.82
CA GLN A 55 10.77 -6.22 -11.59
C GLN A 55 11.33 -7.63 -11.78
N GLY A 56 10.46 -8.54 -12.27
CA GLY A 56 10.89 -9.66 -13.07
C GLY A 56 10.48 -9.36 -14.49
N GLU A 57 11.45 -9.27 -15.44
CA GLU A 57 11.12 -9.48 -16.84
C GLU A 57 10.23 -10.73 -16.91
N PRO A 58 9.17 -10.73 -17.74
CA PRO A 58 8.37 -11.93 -17.94
C PRO A 58 9.22 -12.94 -18.74
N THR A 59 10.18 -13.56 -18.08
CA THR A 59 10.63 -14.86 -18.53
C THR A 59 9.41 -15.74 -18.33
N PRO A 60 8.91 -16.44 -19.36
CA PRO A 60 7.83 -17.40 -19.20
C PRO A 60 8.38 -18.63 -18.46
N THR A 61 8.76 -18.44 -17.22
CA THR A 61 8.87 -19.54 -16.28
C THR A 61 7.44 -20.02 -16.09
N PRO A 62 7.14 -21.30 -16.33
CA PRO A 62 5.81 -21.82 -16.04
C PRO A 62 5.49 -21.44 -14.61
N GLU A 63 4.57 -20.49 -14.42
CA GLU A 63 4.08 -20.11 -13.09
C GLU A 63 3.52 -21.39 -12.48
N VAL A 64 4.28 -21.97 -11.59
CA VAL A 64 3.73 -23.03 -10.75
C VAL A 64 2.54 -22.39 -10.04
N PRO A 65 1.32 -22.88 -10.27
CA PRO A 65 0.13 -22.23 -9.72
C PRO A 65 0.26 -22.22 -8.20
N GLN A 66 0.45 -21.02 -7.65
CA GLN A 66 0.57 -20.82 -6.21
C GLN A 66 -0.78 -21.16 -5.56
N ARG A 67 -0.69 -21.77 -4.41
CA ARG A 67 -1.88 -22.05 -3.60
C ARG A 67 -2.40 -20.76 -3.01
N THR A 68 -3.69 -20.49 -3.22
CA THR A 68 -4.35 -19.26 -2.79
C THR A 68 -5.52 -19.61 -1.90
N LEU A 69 -5.64 -18.94 -0.76
CA LEU A 69 -6.81 -19.03 0.10
C LEU A 69 -7.87 -18.02 -0.40
N GLU A 70 -9.00 -18.51 -0.87
CA GLU A 70 -10.13 -17.66 -1.20
C GLU A 70 -11.07 -17.57 -0.01
N VAL A 71 -11.38 -16.35 0.39
CA VAL A 71 -12.31 -16.02 1.47
C VAL A 71 -13.42 -15.15 0.89
N GLU A 72 -14.61 -15.70 0.80
CA GLU A 72 -15.77 -15.03 0.25
C GLU A 72 -16.78 -14.75 1.37
N ALA A 73 -17.18 -13.49 1.54
CA ALA A 73 -18.22 -13.10 2.47
C ALA A 73 -19.60 -13.22 1.81
N ARG A 74 -20.43 -14.13 2.31
CA ARG A 74 -21.80 -14.38 1.81
C ARG A 74 -22.84 -14.14 2.90
N GLY A 75 -23.20 -12.87 3.11
CA GLY A 75 -24.24 -12.51 4.07
C GLY A 75 -23.94 -12.98 5.50
N GLU A 76 -24.51 -14.11 5.91
CA GLU A 76 -24.38 -14.64 7.27
C GLU A 76 -23.23 -15.64 7.46
N LYS A 77 -22.45 -15.92 6.42
CA LYS A 77 -21.34 -16.86 6.48
C LYS A 77 -20.16 -16.42 5.63
N PHE A 78 -18.99 -16.87 6.03
CA PHE A 78 -17.78 -16.83 5.22
C PHE A 78 -17.56 -18.19 4.58
N VAL A 79 -17.17 -18.21 3.30
CA VAL A 79 -16.82 -19.41 2.57
C VAL A 79 -15.33 -19.40 2.31
N LEU A 80 -14.60 -20.35 2.88
CA LEU A 80 -13.16 -20.47 2.73
C LEU A 80 -12.84 -21.67 1.84
N ARG A 81 -11.92 -21.50 0.91
CA ARG A 81 -11.43 -22.62 0.08
C ARG A 81 -10.00 -22.37 -0.37
N TRP A 82 -9.22 -23.42 -0.46
CA TRP A 82 -7.93 -23.39 -1.12
C TRP A 82 -8.10 -23.63 -2.61
N ARG A 83 -7.41 -22.83 -3.41
CA ARG A 83 -7.30 -22.98 -4.86
C ARG A 83 -5.86 -23.11 -5.27
N ARG A 84 -5.57 -24.05 -6.16
CA ARG A 84 -4.27 -24.15 -6.85
C ARG A 84 -4.51 -24.30 -8.36
N GLY A 85 -4.40 -23.21 -9.09
CA GLY A 85 -4.77 -23.18 -10.51
C GLY A 85 -6.22 -23.61 -10.73
N PRO A 86 -6.52 -24.67 -11.50
CA PRO A 86 -7.87 -25.18 -11.72
C PRO A 86 -8.42 -26.02 -10.56
N GLU A 87 -7.54 -26.50 -9.67
CA GLU A 87 -7.96 -27.33 -8.53
C GLU A 87 -8.51 -26.48 -7.40
N VAL A 88 -9.73 -26.80 -6.97
CA VAL A 88 -10.40 -26.13 -5.86
C VAL A 88 -10.75 -27.17 -4.81
N GLN A 89 -10.31 -26.95 -3.57
CA GLN A 89 -10.68 -27.82 -2.44
C GLN A 89 -12.13 -27.57 -2.00
N ALA A 90 -12.69 -28.52 -1.28
CA ALA A 90 -14.02 -28.40 -0.72
C ALA A 90 -14.14 -27.11 0.13
N PRO A 91 -15.21 -26.33 -0.06
CA PRO A 91 -15.39 -25.11 0.72
C PRO A 91 -15.69 -25.43 2.19
N VAL A 92 -15.19 -24.58 3.07
CA VAL A 92 -15.49 -24.61 4.50
C VAL A 92 -16.31 -23.39 4.83
N ASP A 93 -17.50 -23.60 5.37
CA ASP A 93 -18.41 -22.54 5.78
C ASP A 93 -18.13 -22.15 7.24
N VAL A 94 -18.01 -20.87 7.52
CA VAL A 94 -17.83 -20.31 8.85
C VAL A 94 -18.94 -19.29 9.09
N PRO A 95 -19.77 -19.45 10.14
CA PRO A 95 -20.84 -18.50 10.43
C PRO A 95 -20.26 -17.15 10.88
N VAL A 96 -21.00 -16.08 10.60
CA VAL A 96 -20.71 -14.75 11.11
C VAL A 96 -21.27 -14.64 12.53
N GLU A 97 -20.41 -14.74 13.56
CA GLU A 97 -20.87 -14.67 14.96
C GLU A 97 -20.94 -13.25 15.51
N ASP A 98 -20.10 -12.35 15.02
CA ASP A 98 -20.07 -10.96 15.51
C ASP A 98 -20.10 -9.97 14.35
N PRO A 99 -21.30 -9.53 13.92
CA PRO A 99 -21.42 -8.52 12.87
C PRO A 99 -20.89 -7.14 13.32
N ALA A 100 -20.60 -6.95 14.61
CA ALA A 100 -20.11 -5.67 15.14
C ALA A 100 -18.62 -5.42 14.88
N GLY A 101 -17.87 -6.36 14.30
CA GLY A 101 -16.55 -6.05 13.80
C GLY A 101 -15.38 -6.89 14.30
N ARG A 102 -15.64 -8.07 14.84
CA ARG A 102 -14.62 -9.08 15.10
C ARG A 102 -15.13 -10.43 14.63
N PHE A 103 -14.29 -11.18 13.95
CA PHE A 103 -14.65 -12.50 13.44
C PHE A 103 -13.73 -13.57 14.05
N PRO A 104 -13.87 -13.89 15.35
CA PRO A 104 -12.95 -14.80 16.05
C PRO A 104 -12.96 -16.21 15.46
N LEU A 105 -14.13 -16.74 15.13
CA LEU A 105 -14.24 -18.06 14.50
C LEU A 105 -13.58 -18.10 13.13
N LEU A 106 -13.70 -17.02 12.35
CA LEU A 106 -13.01 -16.92 11.07
C LEU A 106 -11.50 -16.92 11.28
N ALA A 107 -10.99 -16.14 12.23
CA ALA A 107 -9.57 -16.05 12.55
C ALA A 107 -9.00 -17.41 12.98
N GLU A 108 -9.74 -18.14 13.82
CA GLU A 108 -9.38 -19.49 14.26
C GLU A 108 -9.34 -20.45 13.07
N LYS A 109 -10.39 -20.45 12.24
CA LYS A 109 -10.48 -21.35 11.09
C LYS A 109 -9.44 -21.06 10.02
N VAL A 110 -9.16 -19.80 9.74
CA VAL A 110 -8.07 -19.40 8.84
C VAL A 110 -6.72 -19.87 9.38
N THR A 111 -6.50 -19.75 10.70
CA THR A 111 -5.27 -20.22 11.34
C THR A 111 -5.12 -21.74 11.24
N GLU A 112 -6.19 -22.48 11.46
CA GLU A 112 -6.21 -23.94 11.29
C GLU A 112 -5.88 -24.35 9.84
N MET A 113 -6.61 -23.76 8.88
CA MET A 113 -6.41 -24.04 7.46
C MET A 113 -5.00 -23.68 6.99
N TRP A 114 -4.42 -22.60 7.52
CA TRP A 114 -3.04 -22.23 7.21
C TRP A 114 -2.04 -23.22 7.81
N ARG A 115 -2.26 -23.70 9.03
CA ARG A 115 -1.39 -24.72 9.66
C ARG A 115 -1.38 -26.04 8.88
N GLU A 116 -2.52 -26.42 8.32
CA GLU A 116 -2.66 -27.64 7.54
C GLU A 116 -2.15 -27.49 6.11
N GLY A 117 -2.44 -26.35 5.48
CA GLY A 117 -2.28 -26.16 4.04
C GLY A 117 -1.36 -25.05 3.58
N GLY A 118 -0.80 -24.21 4.45
CA GLY A 118 0.13 -23.16 4.09
C GLY A 118 1.44 -23.69 3.50
N GLU A 119 1.90 -23.09 2.42
CA GLU A 119 3.14 -23.50 1.73
C GLU A 119 4.36 -22.76 2.29
N HIS A 120 4.18 -21.50 2.70
CA HIS A 120 5.25 -20.61 3.13
C HIS A 120 5.34 -20.49 4.65
N ARG A 121 5.62 -21.61 5.36
CA ARG A 121 5.67 -21.66 6.84
C ARG A 121 7.07 -21.56 7.42
N ALA A 122 8.10 -21.83 6.64
CA ALA A 122 9.47 -21.81 7.13
C ALA A 122 9.95 -20.38 7.41
N ALA A 123 10.67 -20.18 8.52
CA ALA A 123 11.21 -18.87 8.90
C ALA A 123 12.19 -18.29 7.87
N THR A 124 12.85 -19.16 7.10
CA THR A 124 13.79 -18.79 6.03
C THR A 124 13.11 -18.45 4.71
N ASP A 125 11.83 -18.79 4.58
CA ASP A 125 11.07 -18.49 3.38
C ASP A 125 10.69 -17.00 3.36
N ARG A 126 10.94 -16.34 2.23
CA ARG A 126 10.62 -14.92 2.05
C ARG A 126 9.27 -14.69 1.38
N ALA A 127 8.70 -15.75 0.78
CA ALA A 127 7.39 -15.66 0.15
C ALA A 127 6.29 -15.76 1.22
N PHE A 128 5.13 -15.22 0.92
CA PHE A 128 3.93 -15.28 1.74
C PHE A 128 2.86 -16.11 1.03
N ASP A 129 2.03 -16.80 1.81
CA ASP A 129 0.84 -17.39 1.25
C ASP A 129 -0.13 -16.29 0.80
N ARG A 130 -0.86 -16.51 -0.27
CA ARG A 130 -1.78 -15.52 -0.83
C ARG A 130 -3.19 -15.78 -0.37
N ALA A 131 -3.88 -14.74 0.09
CA ALA A 131 -5.32 -14.78 0.38
C ALA A 131 -6.07 -13.77 -0.48
N VAL A 132 -7.13 -14.22 -1.15
CA VAL A 132 -8.02 -13.38 -1.95
C VAL A 132 -9.33 -13.22 -1.19
N LEU A 133 -9.66 -11.96 -0.89
CA LEU A 133 -10.88 -11.58 -0.19
C LEU A 133 -11.93 -11.09 -1.19
N THR A 134 -13.07 -11.74 -1.26
CA THR A 134 -14.22 -11.28 -2.03
C THR A 134 -15.28 -10.77 -1.07
N VAL A 135 -15.51 -9.46 -1.13
CA VAL A 135 -16.40 -8.75 -0.21
C VAL A 135 -17.57 -8.17 -1.02
N PRO A 136 -18.82 -8.33 -0.57
CA PRO A 136 -19.96 -7.72 -1.25
C PRO A 136 -19.94 -6.19 -1.10
N ASP A 137 -20.35 -5.47 -2.15
CA ASP A 137 -20.36 -4.00 -2.21
C ASP A 137 -21.09 -3.31 -1.06
N LYS A 138 -22.04 -4.02 -0.43
CA LYS A 138 -22.87 -3.50 0.66
C LYS A 138 -22.27 -3.70 2.05
N MET A 139 -21.07 -4.33 2.15
CA MET A 139 -20.44 -4.54 3.45
C MET A 139 -19.91 -3.22 4.01
N PRO A 140 -20.25 -2.87 5.27
CA PRO A 140 -19.70 -1.70 5.95
C PRO A 140 -18.17 -1.77 6.03
N SER A 141 -17.49 -0.64 5.86
CA SER A 141 -16.02 -0.58 5.83
C SER A 141 -15.35 -1.15 7.08
N HIS A 142 -15.96 -0.96 8.27
CA HIS A 142 -15.43 -1.51 9.52
C HIS A 142 -15.45 -3.04 9.54
N GLN A 143 -16.46 -3.67 8.93
CA GLN A 143 -16.53 -5.13 8.81
C GLN A 143 -15.50 -5.64 7.79
N GLY A 144 -15.25 -4.88 6.72
CA GLY A 144 -14.19 -5.19 5.76
C GLY A 144 -12.81 -5.18 6.41
N VAL A 145 -12.53 -4.19 7.25
CA VAL A 145 -11.28 -4.12 8.03
C VAL A 145 -11.18 -5.30 9.00
N ALA A 146 -12.25 -5.61 9.74
CA ALA A 146 -12.26 -6.74 10.66
C ALA A 146 -12.07 -8.09 9.96
N LEU A 147 -12.58 -8.23 8.73
CA LEU A 147 -12.35 -9.39 7.89
C LEU A 147 -10.86 -9.52 7.50
N MET A 148 -10.23 -8.41 7.10
CA MET A 148 -8.80 -8.39 6.80
C MET A 148 -7.97 -8.76 8.04
N ASP A 149 -8.29 -8.21 9.21
CA ASP A 149 -7.61 -8.51 10.46
C ASP A 149 -7.77 -9.99 10.84
N ALA A 150 -8.96 -10.57 10.68
CA ALA A 150 -9.21 -11.99 10.93
C ALA A 150 -8.37 -12.89 10.02
N VAL A 151 -8.25 -12.56 8.73
CA VAL A 151 -7.44 -13.33 7.79
C VAL A 151 -5.93 -13.15 8.02
N GLN A 152 -5.51 -12.01 8.56
CA GLN A 152 -4.11 -11.75 8.93
C GLN A 152 -3.73 -12.23 10.34
N THR A 153 -4.65 -12.84 11.09
CA THR A 153 -4.38 -13.37 12.43
C THR A 153 -3.26 -14.40 12.47
N PRO A 154 -3.14 -15.35 11.50
CA PRO A 154 -2.02 -16.28 11.49
C PRO A 154 -0.71 -15.51 11.34
N ARG A 155 0.22 -15.76 12.27
CA ARG A 155 1.55 -15.17 12.29
C ARG A 155 2.59 -16.22 12.06
N ARG A 156 3.68 -15.82 11.39
CA ARG A 156 4.85 -16.67 11.21
C ARG A 156 6.14 -15.92 11.54
N PRO A 157 7.16 -16.60 12.05
CA PRO A 157 8.48 -16.01 12.19
C PRO A 157 9.10 -15.82 10.80
N VAL A 158 9.65 -14.64 10.54
CA VAL A 158 10.42 -14.34 9.32
C VAL A 158 11.82 -13.91 9.73
N ALA A 159 12.85 -14.56 9.19
CA ALA A 159 14.22 -14.20 9.46
C ALA A 159 14.61 -12.91 8.71
N ARG A 160 14.95 -11.85 9.45
CA ARG A 160 15.56 -10.62 8.93
C ARG A 160 16.98 -10.49 9.50
N GLY A 161 17.97 -10.98 8.76
CA GLY A 161 19.34 -11.05 9.25
C GLY A 161 19.47 -12.00 10.44
N THR A 162 19.90 -11.49 11.59
CA THR A 162 20.06 -12.27 12.84
C THR A 162 18.82 -12.24 13.74
N GLN A 163 17.79 -11.50 13.36
CA GLN A 163 16.55 -11.37 14.15
C GLN A 163 15.40 -12.10 13.48
N SER A 164 14.52 -12.67 14.31
CA SER A 164 13.24 -13.21 13.86
C SER A 164 12.15 -12.21 14.19
N VAL A 165 11.36 -11.84 13.19
CA VAL A 165 10.23 -10.90 13.34
C VAL A 165 8.95 -11.64 12.99
N ASP A 166 7.92 -11.50 13.83
CA ASP A 166 6.61 -12.05 13.53
C ASP A 166 5.91 -11.22 12.46
N ALA A 167 5.59 -11.85 11.34
CA ALA A 167 4.88 -11.26 10.22
C ALA A 167 3.53 -11.97 9.98
N PRO A 168 2.55 -11.31 9.35
CA PRO A 168 1.35 -11.99 8.87
C PRO A 168 1.72 -13.15 7.95
N ALA A 169 0.95 -14.22 8.01
CA ALA A 169 1.19 -15.39 7.16
C ALA A 169 0.73 -15.18 5.72
N PHE A 170 -0.28 -14.31 5.53
CA PHE A 170 -0.89 -14.06 4.24
C PHE A 170 -0.60 -12.67 3.68
N GLU A 171 -0.36 -12.62 2.37
CA GLU A 171 -0.49 -11.42 1.55
C GLU A 171 -1.94 -11.31 1.08
N LEU A 172 -2.61 -10.19 1.39
CA LEU A 172 -4.02 -9.98 1.06
C LEU A 172 -4.17 -9.33 -0.31
N VAL A 173 -5.09 -9.87 -1.10
CA VAL A 173 -5.52 -9.31 -2.38
C VAL A 173 -7.05 -9.21 -2.38
N MET A 174 -7.57 -8.08 -2.82
CA MET A 174 -9.01 -7.91 -2.99
C MET A 174 -9.43 -8.56 -4.30
N GLY A 175 -10.36 -9.52 -4.22
CA GLY A 175 -11.06 -10.10 -5.36
C GLY A 175 -12.17 -9.18 -5.87
N LYS A 176 -12.50 -9.33 -7.13
CA LYS A 176 -13.66 -8.63 -7.73
C LYS A 176 -14.90 -9.48 -7.58
#